data_02e6ebba838fdea171e4774678471469
#
_entry.id   02e6ebba838fdea171e4774678471469
#
_cell.length_a   1.000
_cell.length_b   1.000
_cell.length_c   1.000
_cell.angle_alpha   90.00
_cell.angle_beta   90.00
_cell.angle_gamma   90.00
#
_symmetry.space_group_name_H-M   'P 1'
#
loop_
_entity.id
_entity.type
_entity.pdbx_description
1 polymer ?
#
loop_
_entity_poly.entity_id
_entity_poly.type
_entity_poly.pdbx_seq_one_letter_code
_entity_poly.pdbx_strand_id
1 'polypeptide(L)'
;DEAITVFQKLTEDHPDLAEPYNNLAALYAAGGDYAKARATLEQALRTNPAYATALENLGDVYAALAAQSYERALKLDSANVSVPPKLALVRGLYKPRVAAAATVPNSASSAASAAAR
;
A
#
# COMPACT_ATOMS: atom_id res chain seq x y z
N ASP A 1 -5.03 -9.44 12.59
CA ASP A 1 -3.58 -9.29 12.56
C ASP A 1 -3.15 -8.26 13.60
N GLU A 2 -2.21 -8.66 14.46
CA GLU A 2 -1.73 -7.84 15.57
C GLU A 2 -1.05 -6.56 15.07
N ALA A 3 -0.27 -6.65 14.00
CA ALA A 3 0.42 -5.48 13.45
C ALA A 3 -0.57 -4.44 12.95
N ILE A 4 -1.62 -4.87 12.27
CA ILE A 4 -2.69 -3.96 11.82
C ILE A 4 -3.33 -3.29 13.03
N THR A 5 -3.67 -4.05 14.07
CA THR A 5 -4.30 -3.53 15.28
C THR A 5 -3.41 -2.48 15.95
N VAL A 6 -2.10 -2.75 16.04
CA VAL A 6 -1.14 -1.81 16.63
C VAL A 6 -1.11 -0.50 15.85
N PHE A 7 -1.00 -0.57 14.52
CA PHE A 7 -0.93 0.65 13.71
C PHE A 7 -2.26 1.38 13.63
N GLN A 8 -3.40 0.65 13.66
CA GLN A 8 -4.71 1.29 13.78
C GLN A 8 -4.77 2.14 15.05
N LYS A 9 -4.33 1.58 16.17
CA LYS A 9 -4.30 2.31 17.44
C LYS A 9 -3.37 3.51 17.37
N LEU A 10 -2.22 3.37 16.73
CA LEU A 10 -1.29 4.49 16.55
C LEU A 10 -1.91 5.63 15.74
N THR A 11 -2.70 5.32 14.71
CA THR A 11 -3.39 6.35 13.94
C THR A 11 -4.49 7.03 14.73
N GLU A 12 -5.13 6.31 15.64
CA GLU A 12 -6.15 6.87 16.53
C GLU A 12 -5.52 7.78 17.59
N ASP A 13 -4.41 7.33 18.19
CA ASP A 13 -3.74 8.07 19.26
C ASP A 13 -2.93 9.26 18.72
N HIS A 14 -2.45 9.18 17.48
CA HIS A 14 -1.61 10.20 16.85
C HIS A 14 -2.09 10.51 15.42
N PRO A 15 -3.30 11.09 15.29
CA PRO A 15 -3.87 11.36 13.96
C PRO A 15 -3.10 12.43 13.17
N ASP A 16 -2.22 13.16 13.83
CA ASP A 16 -1.36 14.19 13.24
C ASP A 16 -0.07 13.64 12.62
N LEU A 17 0.23 12.36 12.83
CA LEU A 17 1.43 11.73 12.30
C LEU A 17 1.10 10.94 11.04
N ALA A 18 1.83 11.22 9.95
CA ALA A 18 1.61 10.55 8.67
C ALA A 18 2.19 9.12 8.64
N GLU A 19 3.29 8.90 9.34
CA GLU A 19 4.01 7.62 9.30
C GLU A 19 3.17 6.40 9.71
N PRO A 20 2.40 6.43 10.81
CA PRO A 20 1.56 5.27 11.16
C PRO A 20 0.52 4.94 10.09
N TYR A 21 -0.04 5.95 9.41
CA TYR A 21 -0.97 5.72 8.31
C TYR A 21 -0.28 5.01 7.15
N ASN A 22 0.95 5.45 6.79
CA ASN A 22 1.70 4.81 5.73
C ASN A 22 2.01 3.34 6.05
N ASN A 23 2.43 3.07 7.28
CA ASN A 23 2.74 1.70 7.72
C ASN A 23 1.50 0.82 7.75
N LEU A 24 0.39 1.36 8.22
CA LEU A 24 -0.90 0.65 8.21
C LEU A 24 -1.32 0.32 6.78
N ALA A 25 -1.18 1.28 5.87
CA ALA A 25 -1.51 1.08 4.46
C ALA A 25 -0.67 -0.04 3.83
N ALA A 26 0.62 -0.08 4.15
CA ALA A 26 1.51 -1.12 3.64
C ALA A 26 1.07 -2.51 4.12
N LEU A 27 0.60 -2.61 5.36
CA LEU A 27 0.05 -3.86 5.90
C LEU A 27 -1.24 -4.26 5.18
N TYR A 28 -2.14 -3.30 4.91
CA TYR A 28 -3.35 -3.58 4.13
C TYR A 28 -2.99 -4.05 2.73
N ALA A 29 -2.03 -3.41 2.08
CA ALA A 29 -1.59 -3.80 0.74
C ALA A 29 -0.98 -5.22 0.73
N ALA A 30 -0.19 -5.54 1.75
CA ALA A 30 0.38 -6.88 1.90
C ALA A 30 -0.69 -7.95 2.05
N GLY A 31 -1.81 -7.61 2.66
CA GLY A 31 -2.96 -8.50 2.80
C GLY A 31 -3.89 -8.50 1.59
N GLY A 32 -3.58 -7.73 0.55
CA GLY A 32 -4.38 -7.65 -0.66
C GLY A 32 -5.56 -6.68 -0.59
N ASP A 33 -5.69 -5.94 0.51
CA ASP A 33 -6.78 -4.96 0.66
C ASP A 33 -6.31 -3.60 0.14
N TYR A 34 -6.26 -3.49 -1.17
CA TYR A 34 -5.74 -2.29 -1.84
C TYR A 34 -6.67 -1.09 -1.70
N ALA A 35 -7.96 -1.31 -1.55
CA ALA A 35 -8.91 -0.21 -1.33
C ALA A 35 -8.66 0.46 0.02
N LYS A 36 -8.48 -0.32 1.08
CA LYS A 36 -8.12 0.22 2.39
C LYS A 36 -6.73 0.85 2.39
N ALA A 37 -5.78 0.22 1.70
CA ALA A 37 -4.43 0.77 1.56
C ALA A 37 -4.46 2.15 0.91
N ARG A 38 -5.21 2.30 -0.18
CA ARG A 38 -5.36 3.58 -0.86
C ARG A 38 -5.95 4.65 0.08
N ALA A 39 -7.06 4.33 0.73
CA ALA A 39 -7.73 5.28 1.63
C ALA A 39 -6.82 5.72 2.77
N THR A 40 -6.04 4.79 3.31
CA THR A 40 -5.12 5.05 4.41
C THR A 40 -3.93 5.90 3.96
N LEU A 41 -3.41 5.66 2.76
CA LEU A 41 -2.35 6.49 2.17
C LEU A 41 -2.84 7.90 1.87
N GLU A 42 -4.07 8.04 1.40
CA GLU A 42 -4.67 9.35 1.20
C GLU A 42 -4.75 10.12 2.52
N GLN A 43 -5.03 9.43 3.62
CA GLN A 43 -5.02 10.04 4.94
C GLN A 43 -3.61 10.46 5.35
N ALA A 44 -2.60 9.62 5.09
CA ALA A 44 -1.20 9.99 5.34
C ALA A 44 -0.82 11.26 4.58
N LEU A 45 -1.27 11.38 3.34
CA LEU A 45 -0.97 12.54 2.49
C LEU A 45 -1.76 13.78 2.87
N ARG A 46 -2.93 13.64 3.46
CA ARG A 46 -3.64 14.78 4.04
C ARG A 46 -2.87 15.34 5.25
N THR A 47 -2.25 14.45 6.01
CA THR A 47 -1.45 14.83 7.18
C THR A 47 -0.11 15.43 6.76
N ASN A 48 0.54 14.85 5.75
CA ASN A 48 1.81 15.35 5.20
C ASN A 48 1.82 15.21 3.68
N PRO A 49 1.41 16.24 2.94
CA PRO A 49 1.34 16.17 1.47
C PRO A 49 2.68 15.95 0.77
N ALA A 50 3.79 16.21 1.45
CA ALA A 50 5.14 16.06 0.91
C ALA A 50 5.79 14.71 1.26
N TYR A 51 5.01 13.77 1.78
CA TYR A 51 5.53 12.48 2.20
C TYR A 51 5.77 11.58 0.98
N ALA A 52 6.99 11.61 0.48
CA ALA A 52 7.37 10.92 -0.77
C ALA A 52 7.15 9.41 -0.71
N THR A 53 7.46 8.78 0.42
CA THR A 53 7.26 7.33 0.60
C THR A 53 5.79 6.95 0.45
N ALA A 54 4.90 7.75 1.02
CA ALA A 54 3.46 7.51 0.90
C ALA A 54 2.98 7.69 -0.54
N LEU A 55 3.52 8.68 -1.26
CA LEU A 55 3.20 8.89 -2.67
C LEU A 55 3.66 7.71 -3.53
N GLU A 56 4.85 7.19 -3.28
CA GLU A 56 5.37 6.02 -3.98
C GLU A 56 4.51 4.79 -3.69
N ASN A 57 4.19 4.56 -2.42
CA ASN A 57 3.34 3.44 -2.02
C ASN A 57 1.94 3.56 -2.63
N LEU A 58 1.43 4.79 -2.75
CA LEU A 58 0.13 5.02 -3.39
C LEU A 58 0.19 4.67 -4.88
N GLY A 59 1.28 5.00 -5.56
CA GLY A 59 1.50 4.58 -6.95
C GLY A 59 1.46 3.06 -7.09
N ASP A 60 2.13 2.34 -6.19
CA ASP A 60 2.15 0.89 -6.19
C ASP A 60 0.75 0.31 -5.96
N VAL A 61 -0.01 0.91 -5.05
CA VAL A 61 -1.39 0.48 -4.78
C VAL A 61 -2.28 0.72 -6.00
N TYR A 62 -2.12 1.85 -6.69
CA TYR A 62 -2.85 2.10 -7.93
C TYR A 62 -2.53 1.07 -9.01
N ALA A 63 -1.26 0.67 -9.13
CA ALA A 63 -0.87 -0.39 -10.06
C ALA A 63 -1.57 -1.71 -9.73
N ALA A 64 -1.65 -2.06 -8.44
CA ALA A 64 -2.35 -3.26 -7.99
C ALA A 64 -3.86 -3.18 -8.27
N LEU A 65 -4.46 -2.02 -8.04
CA LEU A 65 -5.89 -1.81 -8.35
C LEU A 65 -6.14 -1.87 -9.85
N ALA A 66 -5.23 -1.32 -10.65
CA ALA A 66 -5.31 -1.44 -12.11
C ALA A 66 -5.25 -2.90 -12.54
N ALA A 67 -4.35 -3.70 -11.96
CA ALA A 67 -4.25 -5.12 -12.25
C ALA A 67 -5.57 -5.84 -11.94
N GLN A 68 -6.19 -5.55 -10.81
CA GLN A 68 -7.49 -6.13 -10.46
C GLN A 68 -8.56 -5.79 -11.48
N SER A 69 -8.59 -4.53 -11.93
CA SER A 69 -9.57 -4.08 -12.93
C SER A 69 -9.34 -4.76 -14.28
N TYR A 70 -8.09 -4.89 -14.71
CA TYR A 70 -7.76 -5.57 -15.95
C TYR A 70 -8.11 -7.07 -15.90
N GLU A 71 -7.87 -7.71 -14.77
CA GLU A 71 -8.25 -9.11 -14.58
C GLU A 71 -9.76 -9.30 -14.66
N ARG A 72 -10.53 -8.40 -14.07
CA ARG A 72 -11.99 -8.42 -14.16
C ARG A 72 -12.47 -8.21 -15.60
N ALA A 73 -11.83 -7.29 -16.32
CA ALA A 73 -12.15 -7.05 -17.73
C ALA A 73 -11.95 -8.31 -18.56
N LEU A 74 -10.84 -9.05 -18.33
CA LEU A 74 -10.56 -10.30 -19.03
C LEU A 74 -11.56 -11.40 -18.68
N LYS A 75 -12.05 -11.43 -17.45
CA LYS A 75 -13.09 -12.40 -17.06
C LYS A 75 -14.41 -12.12 -17.78
N LEU A 76 -14.71 -10.86 -18.04
CA LEU A 76 -15.94 -10.46 -18.73
C LEU A 76 -15.80 -10.58 -20.25
N ASP A 77 -14.60 -10.39 -20.78
CA ASP A 77 -14.30 -10.47 -22.21
C ASP A 77 -12.92 -11.11 -22.40
N SER A 78 -12.91 -12.43 -22.44
CA SER A 78 -11.68 -13.20 -22.58
C SER A 78 -11.01 -13.05 -23.96
N ALA A 79 -11.73 -12.53 -24.95
CA ALA A 79 -11.21 -12.29 -26.29
C ALA A 79 -10.54 -10.92 -26.43
N ASN A 80 -10.58 -10.09 -25.40
CA ASN A 80 -9.98 -8.76 -25.42
C ASN A 80 -8.46 -8.85 -25.64
N VAL A 81 -7.97 -8.17 -26.68
CA VAL A 81 -6.54 -8.21 -27.04
C VAL A 81 -5.76 -7.01 -26.49
N SER A 82 -6.44 -5.97 -26.04
CA SER A 82 -5.78 -4.76 -25.53
C SER A 82 -5.40 -4.85 -24.05
N VAL A 83 -6.13 -5.64 -23.27
CA VAL A 83 -5.92 -5.73 -21.82
C VAL A 83 -4.69 -6.54 -21.43
N PRO A 84 -4.39 -7.72 -22.03
CA PRO A 84 -3.24 -8.52 -21.57
C PRO A 84 -1.92 -7.77 -21.52
N PRO A 85 -1.51 -6.98 -22.53
CA PRO A 85 -0.24 -6.24 -22.42
C PRO A 85 -0.28 -5.17 -21.32
N LYS A 86 -1.42 -4.54 -21.07
CA LYS A 86 -1.57 -3.57 -20.00
C LYS A 86 -1.45 -4.23 -18.62
N LEU A 87 -2.08 -5.40 -18.47
CA LEU A 87 -1.99 -6.18 -17.25
C LEU A 87 -0.54 -6.58 -16.95
N ALA A 88 0.20 -7.03 -17.98
CA ALA A 88 1.59 -7.39 -17.84
C ALA A 88 2.44 -6.21 -17.36
N LEU A 89 2.17 -5.01 -17.89
CA LEU A 89 2.89 -3.80 -17.50
C LEU A 89 2.66 -3.45 -16.02
N VAL A 90 1.41 -3.43 -15.58
CA VAL A 90 1.12 -3.06 -14.18
C VAL A 90 1.61 -4.13 -13.21
N ARG A 91 1.60 -5.40 -13.58
CA ARG A 91 2.19 -6.47 -12.76
C ARG A 91 3.70 -6.32 -12.65
N GLY A 92 4.35 -5.81 -13.68
CA GLY A 92 5.77 -5.51 -13.65
C GLY A 92 6.12 -4.37 -12.71
N LEU A 93 5.23 -3.38 -12.59
CA LEU A 93 5.39 -2.26 -11.67
C LEU A 93 5.13 -2.67 -10.24
N TYR A 94 4.09 -3.45 -10.02
CA TYR A 94 3.72 -3.97 -8.72
C TYR A 94 4.10 -5.44 -8.65
N LYS A 95 5.28 -5.69 -8.17
CA LYS A 95 5.62 -7.04 -7.71
C LYS A 95 5.08 -7.15 -6.30
N PRO A 96 4.19 -8.11 -6.00
CA PRO A 96 3.81 -8.34 -4.63
C PRO A 96 5.09 -8.70 -3.87
N ARG A 97 5.71 -7.71 -3.33
CA ARG A 97 6.88 -7.90 -2.50
C ARG A 97 6.40 -8.29 -1.13
N VAL A 98 6.16 -9.57 -0.94
CA VAL A 98 6.06 -10.10 0.40
C VAL A 98 7.29 -9.65 1.18
N ALA A 99 8.44 -9.55 0.49
CA ALA A 99 9.63 -8.98 1.07
C ALA A 99 9.46 -7.51 1.44
N ALA A 100 8.77 -6.71 0.63
CA ALA A 100 8.47 -5.32 0.96
C ALA A 100 7.49 -5.23 2.12
N ALA A 101 6.51 -6.13 2.18
CA ALA A 101 5.60 -6.24 3.32
C ALA A 101 6.37 -6.60 4.58
N ALA A 102 7.35 -7.50 4.48
CA ALA A 102 8.21 -7.87 5.59
C ALA A 102 9.11 -6.71 6.02
N THR A 103 9.51 -5.84 5.11
CA THR A 103 10.33 -4.68 5.45
C THR A 103 9.55 -3.59 6.16
N VAL A 104 8.23 -3.58 6.04
CA VAL A 104 7.40 -2.60 6.75
C VAL A 104 7.52 -2.77 8.27
N PRO A 105 7.37 -3.97 8.84
CA PRO A 105 7.67 -4.16 10.26
C PRO A 105 9.11 -3.80 10.60
N ASN A 106 10.05 -4.11 9.73
CA ASN A 106 11.46 -3.74 9.91
C ASN A 106 11.63 -2.23 9.86
N SER A 107 10.95 -1.55 8.96
CA SER A 107 10.97 -0.09 8.89
C SER A 107 10.40 0.52 10.16
N ALA A 108 9.28 -0.01 10.64
CA ALA A 108 8.68 0.45 11.89
C ALA A 108 9.60 0.17 13.07
N SER A 109 10.21 -1.00 13.11
CA SER A 109 11.20 -1.37 14.13
C SER A 109 12.44 -0.48 14.04
N SER A 110 12.92 -0.23 12.84
CA SER A 110 14.06 0.65 12.61
C SER A 110 13.76 2.08 13.04
N ALA A 111 12.57 2.59 12.72
CA ALA A 111 12.16 3.91 13.14
C ALA A 111 12.04 4.00 14.66
N ALA A 112 11.48 2.97 15.30
CA ALA A 112 11.39 2.89 16.75
C ALA A 112 12.78 2.84 17.37
N SER A 113 13.68 2.06 16.80
CA SER A 113 15.07 1.97 17.25
C SER A 113 15.79 3.29 17.08
N ALA A 114 15.60 3.97 15.96
CA ALA A 114 16.19 5.27 15.72
C ALA A 114 15.64 6.32 16.69
N ALA A 115 14.35 6.26 16.99
CA ALA A 115 13.74 7.17 17.97
C ALA A 115 14.23 6.89 19.39
N ALA A 116 14.60 5.66 19.69
CA ALA A 116 15.13 5.28 21.00
C ALA A 116 16.59 5.66 21.19
N ARG A 117 17.29 5.99 20.13
CA ARG A 117 18.69 6.44 20.18
C ARG A 117 18.75 7.92 20.50
#